data_54a87a8e06e5d10f85343bb621f11217
#
_entry.id   54a87a8e06e5d10f85343bb621f11217
#
_cell.length_a   1.000
_cell.length_b   1.000
_cell.length_c   1.000
_cell.angle_alpha   90.00
_cell.angle_beta   90.00
_cell.angle_gamma   90.00
#
_symmetry.space_group_name_H-M   'P 1'
#
loop_
_entity.id
_entity.type
_entity.pdbx_description
1 polymer ?
#
loop_
_entity_poly.entity_id
_entity_poly.type
_entity_poly.pdbx_seq_one_letter_code
_entity_poly.pdbx_strand_id
1 'polypeptide(L)'
;MKQLKKGKIKGIVRAYGFPILFGIIFACVLVYFVRPFQIEGESMEPTLKDGQLIFCSAALKGRIEKGDIISAIISPKANVPKKYLLEDGKLNIIKRVIGAPGDTVEIRDNAVYVNHKQIEEPYLNEPMKTRDCICKLKEDEWFVMGDNRNHSLDSRAFGAVRTEEIRNLVLNG
;
A
#
# COMPACT_ATOMS: atom_id res chain seq x y z
N MET A 1 44.92 -11.21 38.36
CA MET A 1 43.57 -10.64 38.19
C MET A 1 43.13 -10.39 36.75
N LYS A 2 43.95 -9.94 35.80
CA LYS A 2 43.58 -9.70 34.36
C LYS A 2 43.23 -10.98 33.59
N GLN A 3 43.85 -12.13 33.86
CA GLN A 3 43.62 -13.39 33.15
C GLN A 3 42.22 -13.99 33.43
N LEU A 4 41.76 -13.94 34.70
CA LEU A 4 40.46 -14.44 35.14
C LEU A 4 39.28 -13.68 34.53
N LYS A 5 39.42 -12.37 34.26
CA LYS A 5 38.39 -11.56 33.56
C LYS A 5 38.27 -11.92 32.09
N LYS A 6 39.38 -12.23 31.38
CA LYS A 6 39.37 -12.64 29.97
C LYS A 6 38.68 -13.99 29.75
N GLY A 7 38.85 -14.95 30.66
CA GLY A 7 38.19 -16.26 30.57
C GLY A 7 36.65 -16.16 30.73
N LYS A 8 36.18 -15.38 31.70
CA LYS A 8 34.75 -15.14 31.93
C LYS A 8 34.09 -14.43 30.74
N ILE A 9 34.74 -13.41 30.16
CA ILE A 9 34.24 -12.70 29.00
C ILE A 9 34.13 -13.63 27.78
N LYS A 10 35.14 -14.47 27.51
CA LYS A 10 35.10 -15.47 26.43
C LYS A 10 33.99 -16.50 26.64
N GLY A 11 33.70 -16.92 27.85
CA GLY A 11 32.59 -17.81 28.17
C GLY A 11 31.22 -17.16 27.89
N ILE A 12 31.04 -15.91 28.28
CA ILE A 12 29.83 -15.13 28.05
C ILE A 12 29.62 -14.91 26.55
N VAL A 13 30.63 -14.47 25.81
CA VAL A 13 30.57 -14.27 24.36
C VAL A 13 30.23 -15.56 23.62
N ARG A 14 30.79 -16.71 24.06
CA ARG A 14 30.50 -18.02 23.46
C ARG A 14 29.06 -18.48 23.73
N ALA A 15 28.52 -18.20 24.94
CA ALA A 15 27.18 -18.62 25.34
C ALA A 15 26.06 -17.72 24.74
N TYR A 16 26.29 -16.42 24.68
CA TYR A 16 25.26 -15.44 24.32
C TYR A 16 25.53 -14.69 23.00
N GLY A 17 26.76 -14.75 22.47
CA GLY A 17 27.14 -14.01 21.27
C GLY A 17 26.32 -14.41 20.04
N PHE A 18 26.09 -15.69 19.81
CA PHE A 18 25.29 -16.18 18.69
C PHE A 18 23.81 -15.82 18.84
N PRO A 19 23.12 -16.05 19.97
CA PRO A 19 21.73 -15.62 20.14
C PRO A 19 21.55 -14.10 19.98
N ILE A 20 22.46 -13.30 20.52
CA ILE A 20 22.40 -11.83 20.41
C ILE A 20 22.60 -11.40 18.95
N LEU A 21 23.60 -11.93 18.26
CA LEU A 21 23.86 -11.62 16.86
C LEU A 21 22.67 -12.04 15.97
N PHE A 22 22.12 -13.23 16.21
CA PHE A 22 20.92 -13.71 15.52
C PHE A 22 19.73 -12.79 15.77
N GLY A 23 19.48 -12.38 17.02
CA GLY A 23 18.41 -11.44 17.36
C GLY A 23 18.57 -10.08 16.66
N ILE A 24 19.80 -9.56 16.60
CA ILE A 24 20.08 -8.29 15.89
C ILE A 24 19.82 -8.44 14.38
N ILE A 25 20.33 -9.51 13.76
CA ILE A 25 20.13 -9.78 12.33
C ILE A 25 18.63 -9.93 12.04
N PHE A 26 17.93 -10.71 12.85
CA PHE A 26 16.49 -10.92 12.72
C PHE A 26 15.69 -9.59 12.84
N ALA A 27 16.03 -8.77 13.83
CA ALA A 27 15.42 -7.45 13.97
C ALA A 27 15.71 -6.53 12.77
N CYS A 28 16.95 -6.52 12.27
CA CYS A 28 17.30 -5.75 11.07
C CYS A 28 16.52 -6.23 9.83
N VAL A 29 16.35 -7.55 9.66
CA VAL A 29 15.55 -8.14 8.59
C VAL A 29 14.09 -7.71 8.72
N LEU A 30 13.50 -7.80 9.92
CA LEU A 30 12.12 -7.37 10.14
C LEU A 30 11.93 -5.88 9.80
N VAL A 31 12.81 -5.01 10.29
CA VAL A 31 12.74 -3.56 10.00
C VAL A 31 12.93 -3.26 8.51
N TYR A 32 13.75 -4.05 7.82
CA TYR A 32 13.92 -3.91 6.37
C TYR A 32 12.68 -4.29 5.58
N PHE A 33 12.00 -5.38 5.97
CA PHE A 33 10.83 -5.91 5.26
C PHE A 33 9.51 -5.24 5.64
N VAL A 34 9.40 -4.71 6.87
CA VAL A 34 8.15 -4.13 7.40
C VAL A 34 8.39 -2.71 7.87
N ARG A 35 7.68 -1.76 7.26
CA ARG A 35 7.78 -0.33 7.60
C ARG A 35 6.46 0.17 8.17
N PRO A 36 6.47 0.85 9.33
CA PRO A 36 5.28 1.52 9.83
C PRO A 36 4.99 2.77 9.01
N PHE A 37 3.72 3.01 8.72
CA PHE A 37 3.21 4.21 8.09
C PHE A 37 1.99 4.71 8.87
N GLN A 38 1.82 6.01 8.97
CA GLN A 38 0.62 6.62 9.51
C GLN A 38 -0.28 7.06 8.35
N ILE A 39 -1.57 6.70 8.43
CA ILE A 39 -2.57 7.10 7.45
C ILE A 39 -2.85 8.58 7.60
N GLU A 40 -2.91 9.30 6.49
CA GLU A 40 -3.35 10.68 6.39
C GLU A 40 -4.57 10.77 5.47
N GLY A 41 -5.68 11.24 6.03
CA GLY A 41 -6.95 11.43 5.34
C GLY A 41 -7.90 10.24 5.40
N GLU A 42 -9.14 10.50 4.99
CA GLU A 42 -10.31 9.64 5.17
C GLU A 42 -10.62 8.73 3.97
N SER A 43 -9.79 8.77 2.92
CA SER A 43 -10.11 8.14 1.63
C SER A 43 -10.20 6.60 1.66
N MET A 44 -9.72 5.95 2.73
CA MET A 44 -9.77 4.51 2.93
C MET A 44 -10.73 4.10 4.07
N GLU A 45 -11.48 5.04 4.64
CA GLU A 45 -12.52 4.68 5.60
C GLU A 45 -13.65 3.87 4.94
N PRO A 46 -14.22 2.93 5.67
CA PRO A 46 -14.00 2.59 7.08
C PRO A 46 -12.82 1.63 7.34
N THR A 47 -12.18 1.10 6.29
CA THR A 47 -11.13 0.06 6.40
C THR A 47 -9.89 0.58 7.12
N LEU A 48 -9.39 1.76 6.73
CA LEU A 48 -8.28 2.43 7.38
C LEU A 48 -8.72 3.84 7.80
N LYS A 49 -8.47 4.19 9.06
CA LYS A 49 -8.88 5.48 9.62
C LYS A 49 -7.74 6.49 9.58
N ASP A 50 -8.08 7.77 9.50
CA ASP A 50 -7.12 8.85 9.65
C ASP A 50 -6.31 8.72 10.96
N GLY A 51 -5.00 8.94 10.89
CA GLY A 51 -4.08 8.76 12.02
C GLY A 51 -3.73 7.32 12.38
N GLN A 52 -4.36 6.30 11.75
CA GLN A 52 -4.09 4.89 12.03
C GLN A 52 -2.65 4.50 11.62
N LEU A 53 -1.99 3.72 12.48
CA LEU A 53 -0.70 3.12 12.16
C LEU A 53 -0.91 1.82 11.39
N ILE A 54 -0.31 1.73 10.21
CA ILE A 54 -0.30 0.54 9.36
C ILE A 54 1.11 0.02 9.15
N PHE A 55 1.23 -1.23 8.73
CA PHE A 55 2.49 -1.86 8.37
C PHE A 55 2.51 -2.15 6.87
N CYS A 56 3.60 -1.78 6.22
CA CYS A 56 3.77 -1.90 4.78
C CYS A 56 5.03 -2.68 4.43
N SER A 57 5.00 -3.42 3.32
CA SER A 57 6.15 -4.15 2.81
C SER A 57 6.44 -3.81 1.35
N ALA A 58 7.66 -3.35 1.07
CA ALA A 58 8.14 -3.16 -0.30
C ALA A 58 8.54 -4.50 -0.97
N ALA A 59 8.92 -5.50 -0.18
CA ALA A 59 9.34 -6.80 -0.69
C ALA A 59 8.19 -7.61 -1.30
N LEU A 60 6.95 -7.35 -0.87
CA LEU A 60 5.76 -8.07 -1.32
C LEU A 60 5.04 -7.41 -2.50
N LYS A 61 5.53 -6.29 -3.01
CA LYS A 61 4.89 -5.59 -4.14
C LYS A 61 4.78 -6.43 -5.42
N GLY A 62 5.59 -7.46 -5.59
CA GLY A 62 5.49 -8.41 -6.70
C GLY A 62 4.38 -9.46 -6.57
N ARG A 63 3.64 -9.45 -5.45
CA ARG A 63 2.53 -10.37 -5.14
C ARG A 63 1.19 -9.66 -5.01
N ILE A 64 1.09 -8.46 -5.56
CA ILE A 64 -0.13 -7.65 -5.47
C ILE A 64 -1.24 -8.32 -6.27
N GLU A 65 -2.41 -8.44 -5.65
CA GLU A 65 -3.63 -8.98 -6.23
C GLU A 65 -4.79 -7.99 -6.11
N LYS A 66 -5.88 -8.26 -6.80
CA LYS A 66 -7.12 -7.48 -6.64
C LYS A 66 -7.66 -7.63 -5.23
N GLY A 67 -8.05 -6.51 -4.63
CA GLY A 67 -8.48 -6.42 -3.22
C GLY A 67 -7.39 -5.95 -2.27
N ASP A 68 -6.12 -6.07 -2.62
CA ASP A 68 -5.01 -5.58 -1.79
C ASP A 68 -5.01 -4.06 -1.66
N ILE A 69 -4.51 -3.58 -0.53
CA ILE A 69 -4.26 -2.15 -0.31
C ILE A 69 -2.79 -1.86 -0.55
N ILE A 70 -2.52 -0.87 -1.40
CA ILE A 70 -1.16 -0.48 -1.77
C ILE A 70 -0.88 0.98 -1.43
N SER A 71 0.40 1.29 -1.21
CA SER A 71 0.89 2.66 -1.28
C SER A 71 1.63 2.89 -2.60
N ALA A 72 1.42 4.05 -3.20
CA ALA A 72 2.08 4.44 -4.44
C ALA A 72 2.44 5.94 -4.44
N ILE A 73 3.48 6.29 -5.18
CA ILE A 73 3.84 7.68 -5.48
C ILE A 73 3.69 7.85 -6.97
N ILE A 74 2.66 8.58 -7.37
CA ILE A 74 2.25 8.73 -8.77
C ILE A 74 2.51 10.13 -9.30
N SER A 75 2.69 10.23 -10.61
CA SER A 75 2.67 11.49 -11.35
C SER A 75 1.30 11.63 -12.00
N PRO A 76 0.36 12.39 -11.40
CA PRO A 76 -1.02 12.41 -11.87
C PRO A 76 -1.11 13.02 -13.27
N LYS A 77 -1.86 12.38 -14.16
CA LYS A 77 -2.12 12.84 -15.53
C LYS A 77 -3.22 13.91 -15.62
N ALA A 78 -3.98 14.09 -14.53
CA ALA A 78 -5.09 15.03 -14.45
C ALA A 78 -4.76 16.21 -13.52
N ASN A 79 -5.58 17.26 -13.59
CA ASN A 79 -5.45 18.44 -12.75
C ASN A 79 -5.81 18.11 -11.30
N VAL A 80 -4.82 17.72 -10.52
CA VAL A 80 -4.95 17.45 -9.08
C VAL A 80 -4.70 18.74 -8.31
N PRO A 81 -5.54 19.12 -7.34
CA PRO A 81 -5.32 20.31 -6.54
C PRO A 81 -3.95 20.30 -5.86
N LYS A 82 -3.22 21.41 -5.94
CA LYS A 82 -1.85 21.54 -5.42
C LYS A 82 -1.69 21.11 -3.96
N LYS A 83 -2.72 21.26 -3.14
CA LYS A 83 -2.72 20.86 -1.72
C LYS A 83 -2.49 19.37 -1.48
N TYR A 84 -2.71 18.53 -2.48
CA TYR A 84 -2.49 17.07 -2.40
C TYR A 84 -1.16 16.64 -3.00
N LEU A 85 -0.46 17.55 -3.67
CA LEU A 85 0.81 17.24 -4.33
C LEU A 85 1.98 17.46 -3.37
N LEU A 86 2.96 16.58 -3.47
CA LEU A 86 4.29 16.77 -2.89
C LEU A 86 5.02 17.92 -3.58
N GLU A 87 6.13 18.37 -3.03
CA GLU A 87 6.94 19.48 -3.58
C GLU A 87 7.42 19.22 -5.02
N ASP A 88 7.64 17.94 -5.37
CA ASP A 88 8.04 17.50 -6.71
C ASP A 88 6.86 17.29 -7.68
N GLY A 89 5.65 17.69 -7.28
CA GLY A 89 4.43 17.57 -8.10
C GLY A 89 3.83 16.18 -8.15
N LYS A 90 4.34 15.23 -7.37
CA LYS A 90 3.81 13.87 -7.26
C LYS A 90 2.72 13.79 -6.19
N LEU A 91 1.95 12.72 -6.26
CA LEU A 91 0.89 12.41 -5.30
C LEU A 91 1.23 11.11 -4.57
N ASN A 92 1.26 11.17 -3.24
CA ASN A 92 1.36 9.97 -2.40
C ASN A 92 -0.05 9.46 -2.09
N ILE A 93 -0.29 8.18 -2.36
CA ILE A 93 -1.61 7.56 -2.19
C ILE A 93 -1.53 6.24 -1.44
N ILE A 94 -2.62 5.94 -0.72
CA ILE A 94 -2.94 4.60 -0.22
C ILE A 94 -4.33 4.28 -0.74
N LYS A 95 -4.46 3.19 -1.52
CA LYS A 95 -5.69 2.81 -2.21
C LYS A 95 -5.81 1.30 -2.34
N ARG A 96 -7.05 0.83 -2.54
CA ARG A 96 -7.34 -0.57 -2.84
C ARG A 96 -7.22 -0.86 -4.33
N VAL A 97 -6.58 -1.97 -4.67
CA VAL A 97 -6.48 -2.48 -6.04
C VAL A 97 -7.84 -3.06 -6.47
N ILE A 98 -8.40 -2.50 -7.53
CA ILE A 98 -9.68 -2.93 -8.11
C ILE A 98 -9.45 -3.71 -9.40
N GLY A 99 -8.56 -3.25 -10.25
CA GLY A 99 -8.19 -3.91 -11.51
C GLY A 99 -6.69 -4.15 -11.59
N ALA A 100 -6.31 -5.30 -12.11
CA ALA A 100 -4.94 -5.73 -12.35
C ALA A 100 -4.53 -5.51 -13.82
N PRO A 101 -3.23 -5.61 -14.17
CA PRO A 101 -2.75 -5.53 -15.54
C PRO A 101 -3.56 -6.39 -16.51
N GLY A 102 -3.97 -5.81 -17.63
CA GLY A 102 -4.79 -6.45 -18.66
C GLY A 102 -6.29 -6.48 -18.39
N ASP A 103 -6.75 -6.12 -17.19
CA ASP A 103 -8.19 -6.04 -16.90
C ASP A 103 -8.86 -4.84 -17.59
N THR A 104 -10.16 -4.97 -17.84
CA THR A 104 -11.05 -3.86 -18.15
C THR A 104 -11.89 -3.54 -16.93
N VAL A 105 -11.73 -2.33 -16.38
CA VAL A 105 -12.55 -1.84 -15.27
C VAL A 105 -13.63 -0.93 -15.83
N GLU A 106 -14.88 -1.21 -15.52
CA GLU A 106 -16.04 -0.43 -15.90
C GLU A 106 -16.75 0.06 -14.64
N ILE A 107 -17.12 1.32 -14.63
CA ILE A 107 -18.03 1.89 -13.63
C ILE A 107 -19.27 2.29 -14.37
N ARG A 108 -20.40 1.72 -13.98
CA ARG A 108 -21.73 2.03 -14.54
C ARG A 108 -22.79 1.88 -13.46
N ASP A 109 -23.77 2.74 -13.49
CA ASP A 109 -24.88 2.74 -12.53
C ASP A 109 -24.42 2.71 -11.07
N ASN A 110 -23.30 3.42 -10.76
CA ASN A 110 -22.64 3.45 -9.45
C ASN A 110 -22.12 2.08 -8.94
N ALA A 111 -21.94 1.11 -9.83
CA ALA A 111 -21.35 -0.19 -9.52
C ALA A 111 -20.04 -0.40 -10.30
N VAL A 112 -19.15 -1.21 -9.76
CA VAL A 112 -17.85 -1.54 -10.38
C VAL A 112 -17.89 -2.93 -11.00
N TYR A 113 -17.40 -3.02 -12.22
CA TYR A 113 -17.27 -4.27 -12.98
C TYR A 113 -15.81 -4.44 -13.39
N VAL A 114 -15.31 -5.65 -13.28
CA VAL A 114 -14.00 -6.06 -13.79
C VAL A 114 -14.21 -7.19 -14.78
N ASN A 115 -13.76 -6.98 -16.03
CA ASN A 115 -13.96 -7.90 -17.15
C ASN A 115 -15.45 -8.27 -17.32
N HIS A 116 -16.32 -7.24 -17.30
CA HIS A 116 -17.78 -7.32 -17.44
C HIS A 116 -18.52 -8.02 -16.28
N LYS A 117 -17.81 -8.43 -15.20
CA LYS A 117 -18.40 -9.04 -14.03
C LYS A 117 -18.44 -8.02 -12.89
N GLN A 118 -19.63 -7.79 -12.31
CA GLN A 118 -19.75 -6.95 -11.13
C GLN A 118 -18.98 -7.57 -9.97
N ILE A 119 -18.21 -6.74 -9.27
CA ILE A 119 -17.47 -7.15 -8.07
C ILE A 119 -18.28 -6.88 -6.80
N GLU A 120 -18.07 -7.72 -5.79
CA GLU A 120 -18.62 -7.52 -4.46
C GLU A 120 -17.68 -6.62 -3.66
N GLU A 121 -18.24 -5.64 -2.98
CA GLU A 121 -17.48 -4.60 -2.28
C GLU A 121 -17.95 -4.42 -0.83
N PRO A 122 -17.79 -5.47 0.02
CA PRO A 122 -18.32 -5.46 1.39
C PRO A 122 -17.65 -4.44 2.31
N TYR A 123 -16.54 -3.84 1.88
CA TYR A 123 -15.79 -2.82 2.61
C TYR A 123 -16.38 -1.41 2.46
N LEU A 124 -17.37 -1.21 1.60
CA LEU A 124 -18.02 0.08 1.44
C LEU A 124 -19.02 0.31 2.57
N ASN A 125 -19.04 1.54 3.12
CA ASN A 125 -20.03 1.94 4.13
C ASN A 125 -21.24 2.67 3.54
N GLU A 126 -21.13 3.14 2.30
CA GLU A 126 -22.22 3.85 1.59
C GLU A 126 -22.16 3.57 0.08
N PRO A 127 -23.30 3.72 -0.61
CA PRO A 127 -23.32 3.62 -2.06
C PRO A 127 -22.44 4.68 -2.74
N MET A 128 -21.67 4.23 -3.72
CA MET A 128 -20.84 5.11 -4.54
C MET A 128 -21.72 6.02 -5.41
N LYS A 129 -21.30 7.29 -5.54
CA LYS A 129 -21.89 8.28 -6.47
C LYS A 129 -20.79 8.79 -7.39
N THR A 130 -20.79 8.36 -8.63
CA THR A 130 -19.73 8.72 -9.58
C THR A 130 -20.24 8.67 -11.01
N ARG A 131 -19.45 9.23 -11.93
CA ARG A 131 -19.76 9.15 -13.36
C ARG A 131 -19.34 7.78 -13.90
N ASP A 132 -20.08 7.33 -14.89
CA ASP A 132 -19.71 6.13 -15.63
C ASP A 132 -18.38 6.33 -16.35
N CYS A 133 -17.54 5.31 -16.33
CA CYS A 133 -16.28 5.31 -17.06
C CYS A 133 -15.83 3.87 -17.37
N ILE A 134 -14.97 3.76 -18.38
CA ILE A 134 -14.31 2.51 -18.76
C ILE A 134 -12.81 2.77 -18.82
N CYS A 135 -12.03 1.90 -18.22
CA CYS A 135 -10.57 1.89 -18.26
C CYS A 135 -10.05 0.52 -18.66
N LYS A 136 -9.36 0.43 -19.79
CA LYS A 136 -8.63 -0.76 -20.22
C LYS A 136 -7.20 -0.64 -19.74
N LEU A 137 -6.79 -1.53 -18.86
CA LEU A 137 -5.46 -1.51 -18.25
C LEU A 137 -4.43 -2.18 -19.16
N LYS A 138 -3.25 -1.57 -19.27
CA LYS A 138 -2.10 -2.18 -19.92
C LYS A 138 -1.43 -3.20 -18.99
N GLU A 139 -0.42 -3.90 -19.51
CA GLU A 139 0.33 -4.94 -18.78
C GLU A 139 1.12 -4.43 -17.56
N ASP A 140 1.22 -3.13 -17.38
CA ASP A 140 1.91 -2.48 -16.27
C ASP A 140 1.00 -1.52 -15.46
N GLU A 141 -0.30 -1.53 -15.76
CA GLU A 141 -1.27 -0.58 -15.18
C GLU A 141 -2.23 -1.26 -14.20
N TRP A 142 -2.49 -0.55 -13.11
CA TRP A 142 -3.39 -0.95 -12.04
C TRP A 142 -4.47 0.09 -11.84
N PHE A 143 -5.71 -0.34 -11.64
CA PHE A 143 -6.80 0.55 -11.28
C PHE A 143 -7.05 0.48 -9.78
N VAL A 144 -6.94 1.62 -9.10
CA VAL A 144 -7.05 1.69 -7.65
C VAL A 144 -8.13 2.66 -7.22
N MET A 145 -8.84 2.32 -6.14
CA MET A 145 -9.90 3.19 -5.59
C MET A 145 -9.78 3.27 -4.07
N GLY A 146 -10.22 4.40 -3.52
CA GLY A 146 -10.43 4.50 -2.07
C GLY A 146 -11.69 3.76 -1.64
N ASP A 147 -11.68 3.21 -0.43
CA ASP A 147 -12.87 2.56 0.13
C ASP A 147 -13.96 3.60 0.48
N ASN A 148 -13.57 4.81 0.86
CA ASN A 148 -14.46 5.96 0.95
C ASN A 148 -14.71 6.58 -0.44
N ARG A 149 -15.54 5.92 -1.24
CA ARG A 149 -15.79 6.21 -2.66
C ARG A 149 -16.13 7.64 -2.97
N ASN A 150 -16.92 8.27 -2.12
CA ASN A 150 -17.41 9.62 -2.34
C ASN A 150 -16.41 10.70 -1.87
N HIS A 151 -15.39 10.31 -1.11
CA HIS A 151 -14.35 11.18 -0.55
C HIS A 151 -12.92 10.72 -0.90
N SER A 152 -12.75 10.17 -2.10
CA SER A 152 -11.45 9.67 -2.57
C SER A 152 -11.02 10.28 -3.89
N LEU A 153 -9.78 10.75 -3.92
CA LEU A 153 -9.05 11.06 -5.15
C LEU A 153 -8.29 9.79 -5.55
N ASP A 154 -8.72 9.13 -6.63
CA ASP A 154 -8.20 7.83 -7.06
C ASP A 154 -8.19 7.69 -8.59
N SER A 155 -8.07 6.46 -9.11
CA SER A 155 -7.94 6.21 -10.56
C SER A 155 -9.10 6.76 -11.40
N ARG A 156 -10.24 7.02 -10.82
CA ARG A 156 -11.36 7.73 -11.50
C ARG A 156 -10.98 9.16 -11.91
N ALA A 157 -10.07 9.77 -11.15
CA ALA A 157 -9.64 11.16 -11.39
C ALA A 157 -8.25 11.24 -12.03
N PHE A 158 -7.27 10.49 -11.58
CA PHE A 158 -5.89 10.61 -12.06
C PHE A 158 -5.45 9.51 -13.06
N GLY A 159 -6.32 8.51 -13.33
CA GLY A 159 -6.02 7.41 -14.24
C GLY A 159 -5.37 6.20 -13.55
N ALA A 160 -4.91 5.24 -14.36
CA ALA A 160 -4.25 4.05 -13.86
C ALA A 160 -2.87 4.34 -13.24
N VAL A 161 -2.50 3.56 -12.25
CA VAL A 161 -1.20 3.57 -11.56
C VAL A 161 -0.28 2.57 -12.23
N ARG A 162 0.96 2.93 -12.53
CA ARG A 162 1.93 1.99 -13.10
C ARG A 162 2.59 1.15 -12.01
N THR A 163 2.98 -0.07 -12.36
CA THR A 163 3.66 -0.99 -11.43
C THR A 163 4.90 -0.36 -10.77
N GLU A 164 5.66 0.44 -11.51
CA GLU A 164 6.86 1.15 -10.99
C GLU A 164 6.55 2.25 -9.97
N GLU A 165 5.33 2.79 -9.98
CA GLU A 165 4.86 3.81 -9.06
C GLU A 165 4.44 3.22 -7.70
N ILE A 166 4.13 1.92 -7.66
CA ILE A 166 3.77 1.22 -6.43
C ILE A 166 5.01 1.07 -5.53
N ARG A 167 4.86 1.42 -4.26
CA ARG A 167 5.94 1.41 -3.27
C ARG A 167 5.84 0.22 -2.33
N ASN A 168 4.65 -0.01 -1.77
CA ASN A 168 4.46 -1.03 -0.75
C ASN A 168 3.09 -1.70 -0.88
N LEU A 169 3.02 -2.94 -0.38
CA LEU A 169 1.79 -3.64 -0.03
C LEU A 169 1.49 -3.36 1.45
N VAL A 170 0.24 -3.02 1.79
CA VAL A 170 -0.23 -2.87 3.17
C VAL A 170 -0.54 -4.26 3.73
N LEU A 171 -0.04 -4.55 4.95
CA LEU A 171 -0.11 -5.90 5.55
C LEU A 171 -1.29 -6.08 6.51
N ASN A 172 -1.84 -5.00 7.02
CA ASN A 172 -2.89 -4.99 8.04
C ASN A 172 -4.03 -4.02 7.67
N GLY A 173 -4.50 -4.15 6.44
CA GLY A 173 -5.63 -3.39 5.90
C GLY A 173 -6.88 -4.23 5.71
#